data_f29b51b214d985757fe0bd7858e98b56
#
_entry.id   f29b51b214d985757fe0bd7858e98b56
#
_cell.length_a   1.000
_cell.length_b   1.000
_cell.length_c   1.000
_cell.angle_alpha   90.00
_cell.angle_beta   90.00
_cell.angle_gamma   90.00
#
_symmetry.space_group_name_H-M   'P 1'
#
loop_
_entity.id
_entity.type
_entity.pdbx_description
1 polymer ?
#
loop_
_entity_poly.entity_id
_entity_poly.type
_entity_poly.pdbx_seq_one_letter_code
_entity_poly.pdbx_strand_id
1 'polypeptide(L)'
;MIISLIAALTKNRVIGKNKDLPWHLPDDMKYFMQTTKAHHVIMGRKNYESIPEKFRPLPNRTNVVVTRQKNFSAPGCRIVNALEEGIESARVAGESELFIIGGSEIYALGMPYANQLYLTEIDANVGGDTYFPSFNKIEWQEHSRTHHEADARHAYAFDFVIYKKK
;
A
#
# COMPACT_ATOMS: atom_id res chain seq x y z
N MET A 1 -1.65 -16.69 7.83
CA MET A 1 -2.02 -15.35 7.30
C MET A 1 -0.96 -14.90 6.31
N ILE A 2 -1.40 -14.47 5.15
CA ILE A 2 -0.52 -13.86 4.14
C ILE A 2 -0.34 -12.39 4.48
N ILE A 3 0.89 -11.89 4.40
CA ILE A 3 1.20 -10.47 4.60
C ILE A 3 1.64 -9.91 3.25
N SER A 4 0.89 -8.94 2.75
CA SER A 4 1.11 -8.34 1.43
C SER A 4 1.36 -6.84 1.55
N LEU A 5 2.29 -6.33 0.75
CA LEU A 5 2.43 -4.91 0.51
C LEU A 5 1.72 -4.58 -0.79
N ILE A 6 1.01 -3.46 -0.84
CA ILE A 6 0.36 -2.98 -2.06
C ILE A 6 0.73 -1.51 -2.30
N ALA A 7 1.23 -1.21 -3.49
CA ALA A 7 1.69 0.14 -3.85
C ALA A 7 1.64 0.35 -5.34
N ALA A 8 1.52 1.62 -5.75
CA ALA A 8 1.78 2.07 -7.10
C ALA A 8 3.09 2.86 -7.09
N LEU A 9 3.99 2.58 -8.01
CA LEU A 9 5.30 3.23 -8.07
C LEU A 9 5.75 3.40 -9.52
N THR A 10 6.55 4.43 -9.75
CA THR A 10 7.18 4.68 -11.05
C THR A 10 8.44 3.83 -11.23
N LYS A 11 9.05 3.90 -12.41
CA LYS A 11 10.31 3.21 -12.70
C LYS A 11 11.42 3.59 -11.73
N ASN A 12 11.45 4.85 -11.29
CA ASN A 12 12.40 5.34 -10.29
C ASN A 12 11.87 5.21 -8.85
N ARG A 13 10.87 4.35 -8.63
CA ARG A 13 10.29 3.98 -7.33
C ARG A 13 9.62 5.11 -6.55
N VAL A 14 9.21 6.18 -7.23
CA VAL A 14 8.46 7.27 -6.60
C VAL A 14 7.05 6.77 -6.25
N ILE A 15 6.63 7.02 -5.01
CA ILE A 15 5.27 6.73 -4.53
C ILE A 15 4.55 7.97 -4.03
N GLY A 16 5.21 9.11 -3.95
CA GLY A 16 4.60 10.36 -3.52
C GLY A 16 5.44 11.59 -3.79
N LYS A 17 4.77 12.74 -3.79
CA LYS A 17 5.38 14.06 -3.91
C LYS A 17 4.50 15.06 -3.16
N ASN A 18 5.08 15.86 -2.26
CA ASN A 18 4.35 16.86 -1.48
C ASN A 18 3.11 16.30 -0.79
N LYS A 19 3.23 15.08 -0.20
CA LYS A 19 2.16 14.37 0.50
C LYS A 19 0.99 13.95 -0.38
N ASP A 20 1.17 13.93 -1.70
CA ASP A 20 0.15 13.52 -2.66
C ASP A 20 0.76 12.59 -3.71
N LEU A 21 -0.09 12.06 -4.59
CA LEU A 21 0.35 11.23 -5.71
C LEU A 21 0.67 12.15 -6.91
N PRO A 22 1.83 11.97 -7.56
CA PRO A 22 2.17 12.75 -8.74
C PRO A 22 1.44 12.27 -10.02
N TRP A 23 0.49 11.35 -9.90
CA TRP A 23 -0.31 10.81 -11.01
C TRP A 23 -1.76 10.65 -10.59
N HIS A 24 -2.62 10.47 -11.60
CA HIS A 24 -4.03 10.14 -11.40
C HIS A 24 -4.38 8.96 -12.31
N LEU A 25 -4.63 7.79 -11.70
CA LEU A 25 -4.88 6.55 -12.40
C LEU A 25 -6.15 5.89 -11.81
N PRO A 26 -7.34 6.24 -12.32
CA PRO A 26 -8.61 5.73 -11.75
C PRO A 26 -8.72 4.21 -11.71
N ASP A 27 -8.22 3.51 -12.72
CA ASP A 27 -8.30 2.04 -12.77
C ASP A 27 -7.35 1.39 -11.74
N ASP A 28 -6.25 2.06 -11.36
CA ASP A 28 -5.40 1.62 -10.28
C ASP A 28 -6.10 1.80 -8.93
N MET A 29 -6.78 2.92 -8.73
CA MET A 29 -7.57 3.15 -7.51
C MET A 29 -8.64 2.06 -7.35
N LYS A 30 -9.32 1.71 -8.44
CA LYS A 30 -10.31 0.64 -8.45
C LYS A 30 -9.70 -0.72 -8.11
N TYR A 31 -8.54 -1.02 -8.68
CA TYR A 31 -7.79 -2.24 -8.40
C TYR A 31 -7.43 -2.34 -6.91
N PHE A 32 -6.93 -1.25 -6.33
CA PHE A 32 -6.60 -1.18 -4.91
C PHE A 32 -7.83 -1.46 -4.05
N MET A 33 -8.95 -0.81 -4.34
CA MET A 33 -10.18 -0.98 -3.57
C MET A 33 -10.70 -2.41 -3.65
N GLN A 34 -10.69 -3.02 -4.84
CA GLN A 34 -11.16 -4.39 -5.03
C GLN A 34 -10.24 -5.42 -4.37
N THR A 35 -8.94 -5.20 -4.43
CA THR A 35 -7.94 -6.11 -3.86
C THR A 35 -7.98 -6.13 -2.35
N THR A 36 -8.15 -4.96 -1.71
CA THR A 36 -8.11 -4.83 -0.25
C THR A 36 -9.47 -4.98 0.43
N LYS A 37 -10.55 -5.06 -0.33
CA LYS A 37 -11.92 -5.15 0.21
C LYS A 37 -12.05 -6.34 1.17
N ALA A 38 -12.67 -6.08 2.32
CA ALA A 38 -12.96 -7.06 3.38
C ALA A 38 -11.70 -7.59 4.09
N HIS A 39 -10.58 -6.90 3.95
CA HIS A 39 -9.32 -7.25 4.61
C HIS A 39 -8.89 -6.18 5.61
N HIS A 40 -7.92 -6.53 6.46
CA HIS A 40 -7.21 -5.56 7.29
C HIS A 40 -6.24 -4.79 6.41
N VAL A 41 -6.21 -3.47 6.59
CA VAL A 41 -5.21 -2.60 5.96
C VAL A 41 -4.44 -1.87 7.05
N ILE A 42 -3.12 -1.90 6.97
CA ILE A 42 -2.23 -1.19 7.90
C ILE A 42 -1.59 -0.03 7.18
N MET A 43 -1.66 1.15 7.79
CA MET A 43 -1.08 2.38 7.27
C MET A 43 -0.39 3.16 8.37
N GLY A 44 0.58 3.99 7.98
CA GLY A 44 1.18 4.95 8.89
C GLY A 44 0.27 6.17 9.09
N ARG A 45 0.50 6.91 10.16
CA ARG A 45 -0.28 8.10 10.49
C ARG A 45 -0.30 9.12 9.36
N LYS A 46 0.84 9.40 8.74
CA LYS A 46 0.93 10.38 7.64
C LYS A 46 0.10 9.95 6.44
N ASN A 47 0.09 8.67 6.13
CA ASN A 47 -0.74 8.14 5.05
C ASN A 47 -2.23 8.29 5.38
N TYR A 48 -2.61 7.98 6.62
CA TYR A 48 -3.98 8.17 7.10
C TYR A 48 -4.41 9.65 6.95
N GLU A 49 -3.56 10.57 7.38
CA GLU A 49 -3.85 12.00 7.30
C GLU A 49 -3.93 12.52 5.87
N SER A 50 -3.30 11.84 4.90
CA SER A 50 -3.36 12.19 3.49
C SER A 50 -4.69 11.79 2.83
N ILE A 51 -5.44 10.88 3.43
CA ILE A 51 -6.76 10.49 2.93
C ILE A 51 -7.74 11.61 3.28
N PRO A 52 -8.54 12.12 2.31
CA PRO A 52 -9.55 13.12 2.62
C PRO A 52 -10.46 12.65 3.75
N GLU A 53 -10.80 13.56 4.67
CA GLU A 53 -11.53 13.22 5.89
C GLU A 53 -12.82 12.46 5.61
N LYS A 54 -13.54 12.83 4.55
CA LYS A 54 -14.80 12.18 4.16
C LYS A 54 -14.63 10.74 3.67
N PHE A 55 -13.39 10.31 3.33
CA PHE A 55 -13.10 8.97 2.83
C PHE A 55 -12.42 8.08 3.87
N ARG A 56 -12.26 8.53 5.10
CA ARG A 56 -11.63 7.73 6.15
C ARG A 56 -12.60 7.47 7.30
N PRO A 57 -12.57 6.24 7.85
CA PRO A 57 -11.70 5.13 7.46
C PRO A 57 -12.09 4.56 6.10
N LEU A 58 -11.18 3.85 5.45
CA LEU A 58 -11.48 3.22 4.16
C LEU A 58 -12.62 2.22 4.35
N PRO A 59 -13.71 2.31 3.57
CA PRO A 59 -14.90 1.51 3.82
C PRO A 59 -14.68 0.02 3.53
N ASN A 60 -15.45 -0.83 4.23
CA ASN A 60 -15.45 -2.29 4.06
C ASN A 60 -14.09 -2.95 4.33
N ARG A 61 -13.26 -2.34 5.16
CA ARG A 61 -11.95 -2.81 5.56
C ARG A 61 -11.74 -2.51 7.03
N THR A 62 -10.91 -3.31 7.69
CA THR A 62 -10.47 -3.01 9.04
C THR A 62 -9.22 -2.15 8.95
N ASN A 63 -9.33 -0.89 9.32
CA ASN A 63 -8.24 0.09 9.21
C ASN A 63 -7.41 0.09 10.48
N VAL A 64 -6.11 -0.11 10.34
CA VAL A 64 -5.13 -0.08 11.43
C VAL A 64 -4.13 1.02 11.14
N VAL A 65 -3.97 1.96 12.07
CA VAL A 65 -3.04 3.08 11.94
C VAL A 65 -1.88 2.90 12.91
N VAL A 66 -0.66 2.91 12.39
CA VAL A 66 0.57 2.84 13.19
C VAL A 66 1.06 4.25 13.46
N THR A 67 1.25 4.60 14.72
CA THR A 67 1.77 5.90 15.12
C THR A 67 2.53 5.82 16.44
N ARG A 68 3.57 6.64 16.58
CA ARG A 68 4.28 6.80 17.85
C ARG A 68 3.56 7.76 18.80
N GLN A 69 2.58 8.49 18.28
CA GLN A 69 1.80 9.45 19.07
C GLN A 69 0.85 8.71 20.02
N LYS A 70 0.92 9.01 21.31
CA LYS A 70 0.12 8.31 22.33
C LYS A 70 -1.34 8.69 22.30
N ASN A 71 -1.66 9.92 21.91
CA ASN A 71 -3.02 10.47 21.96
C ASN A 71 -3.60 10.73 20.56
N PHE A 72 -3.14 9.98 19.56
CA PHE A 72 -3.66 10.12 18.21
C PHE A 72 -5.08 9.59 18.14
N SER A 73 -5.95 10.35 17.46
CA SER A 73 -7.35 9.97 17.25
C SER A 73 -7.60 9.68 15.77
N ALA A 74 -8.16 8.51 15.48
CA ALA A 74 -8.59 8.11 14.15
C ALA A 74 -9.89 7.33 14.29
N PRO A 75 -11.05 8.04 14.28
CA PRO A 75 -12.35 7.39 14.47
C PRO A 75 -12.58 6.26 13.48
N GLY A 76 -13.04 5.10 13.99
CA GLY A 76 -13.29 3.91 13.18
C GLY A 76 -12.06 3.09 12.86
N CYS A 77 -10.89 3.51 13.30
CA CYS A 77 -9.63 2.79 13.10
C CYS A 77 -9.13 2.19 14.41
N ARG A 78 -8.37 1.10 14.29
CA ARG A 78 -7.55 0.60 15.38
C ARG A 78 -6.20 1.32 15.37
N ILE A 79 -5.78 1.84 16.50
CA ILE A 79 -4.50 2.53 16.62
C ILE A 79 -3.51 1.61 17.34
N VAL A 80 -2.33 1.45 16.75
CA VAL A 80 -1.22 0.68 17.33
C VAL A 80 0.05 1.53 17.31
N ASN A 81 1.00 1.21 18.18
CA ASN A 81 2.25 1.97 18.28
C ASN A 81 3.43 1.29 17.59
N ALA A 82 3.24 0.08 17.10
CA ALA A 82 4.24 -0.66 16.33
C ALA A 82 3.56 -1.49 15.25
N LEU A 83 4.25 -1.70 14.13
CA LEU A 83 3.74 -2.51 13.02
C LEU A 83 3.38 -3.92 13.48
N GLU A 84 4.22 -4.52 14.33
CA GLU A 84 4.04 -5.89 14.83
C GLU A 84 2.72 -6.05 15.61
N GLU A 85 2.31 -5.02 16.34
CA GLU A 85 1.02 -5.03 17.03
C GLU A 85 -0.14 -5.07 16.04
N GLY A 86 -0.02 -4.34 14.92
CA GLY A 86 -1.02 -4.36 13.85
C GLY A 86 -1.10 -5.71 13.18
N ILE A 87 0.03 -6.32 12.89
CA ILE A 87 0.10 -7.66 12.30
C ILE A 87 -0.56 -8.68 13.23
N GLU A 88 -0.23 -8.64 14.52
CA GLU A 88 -0.79 -9.56 15.51
C GLU A 88 -2.29 -9.36 15.67
N SER A 89 -2.77 -8.13 15.64
CA SER A 89 -4.21 -7.86 15.74
C SER A 89 -4.98 -8.47 14.57
N ALA A 90 -4.43 -8.44 13.38
CA ALA A 90 -5.03 -9.08 12.21
C ALA A 90 -5.03 -10.61 12.35
N ARG A 91 -3.92 -11.17 12.83
CA ARG A 91 -3.80 -12.62 13.04
C ARG A 91 -4.83 -13.11 14.04
N VAL A 92 -4.97 -12.43 15.18
CA VAL A 92 -5.94 -12.78 16.23
C VAL A 92 -7.38 -12.69 15.71
N ALA A 93 -7.66 -11.74 14.83
CA ALA A 93 -8.97 -11.57 14.21
C ALA A 93 -9.29 -12.63 13.14
N GLY A 94 -8.33 -13.52 12.81
CA GLY A 94 -8.53 -14.56 11.81
C GLY A 94 -8.36 -14.07 10.37
N GLU A 95 -7.63 -12.96 10.15
CA GLU A 95 -7.43 -12.43 8.81
C GLU A 95 -6.67 -13.42 7.92
N SER A 96 -7.15 -13.61 6.70
CA SER A 96 -6.49 -14.48 5.72
C SER A 96 -5.33 -13.78 5.01
N GLU A 97 -5.51 -12.51 4.69
CA GLU A 97 -4.50 -11.70 3.98
C GLU A 97 -4.53 -10.26 4.47
N LEU A 98 -3.43 -9.82 5.04
CA LEU A 98 -3.23 -8.48 5.57
C LEU A 98 -2.51 -7.63 4.52
N PHE A 99 -2.98 -6.40 4.28
CA PHE A 99 -2.36 -5.47 3.33
C PHE A 99 -1.70 -4.29 4.06
N ILE A 100 -0.42 -4.09 3.80
CA ILE A 100 0.33 -2.92 4.25
C ILE A 100 0.29 -1.91 3.10
N ILE A 101 -0.31 -0.74 3.36
CA ILE A 101 -0.68 0.19 2.29
C ILE A 101 0.13 1.50 2.29
N GLY A 102 1.12 1.62 3.15
CA GLY A 102 2.08 2.73 3.12
C GLY A 102 2.00 3.65 4.33
N GLY A 103 2.76 4.74 4.36
CA GLY A 103 3.72 5.14 3.32
C GLY A 103 5.10 4.49 3.38
N SER A 104 6.11 5.21 2.92
CA SER A 104 7.44 4.62 2.69
C SER A 104 8.05 4.00 3.95
N GLU A 105 7.92 4.64 5.10
CA GLU A 105 8.44 4.10 6.37
C GLU A 105 7.76 2.77 6.71
N ILE A 106 6.44 2.70 6.56
CA ILE A 106 5.67 1.49 6.87
C ILE A 106 5.95 0.38 5.85
N TYR A 107 6.15 0.72 4.57
CA TYR A 107 6.59 -0.26 3.58
C TYR A 107 7.95 -0.84 3.94
N ALA A 108 8.90 0.02 4.35
CA ALA A 108 10.23 -0.44 4.72
C ALA A 108 10.20 -1.36 5.95
N LEU A 109 9.40 -1.01 6.96
CA LEU A 109 9.23 -1.83 8.17
C LEU A 109 8.50 -3.15 7.86
N GLY A 110 7.60 -3.14 6.90
CA GLY A 110 6.79 -4.32 6.53
C GLY A 110 7.48 -5.29 5.59
N MET A 111 8.47 -4.83 4.82
CA MET A 111 9.15 -5.66 3.83
C MET A 111 9.69 -6.99 4.40
N PRO A 112 10.34 -7.01 5.58
CA PRO A 112 10.82 -8.28 6.14
C PRO A 112 9.73 -9.29 6.46
N TYR A 113 8.49 -8.84 6.68
CA TYR A 113 7.37 -9.71 7.00
C TYR A 113 6.57 -10.15 5.77
N ALA A 114 6.79 -9.50 4.62
CA ALA A 114 5.94 -9.68 3.44
C ALA A 114 6.13 -11.02 2.77
N ASN A 115 5.02 -11.64 2.38
CA ASN A 115 4.96 -12.84 1.56
C ASN A 115 4.72 -12.50 0.09
N GLN A 116 4.00 -11.40 -0.18
CA GLN A 116 3.62 -10.96 -1.52
C GLN A 116 3.74 -9.46 -1.66
N LEU A 117 4.04 -9.01 -2.88
CA LEU A 117 4.01 -7.60 -3.26
C LEU A 117 3.04 -7.43 -4.42
N TYR A 118 2.05 -6.54 -4.24
CA TYR A 118 1.13 -6.12 -5.31
C TYR A 118 1.60 -4.75 -5.76
N LEU A 119 2.32 -4.69 -6.87
CA LEU A 119 2.90 -3.45 -7.35
C LEU A 119 2.27 -3.04 -8.68
N THR A 120 1.75 -1.83 -8.73
CA THR A 120 1.37 -1.19 -9.98
C THR A 120 2.61 -0.45 -10.47
N GLU A 121 3.26 -1.00 -11.50
CA GLU A 121 4.49 -0.45 -12.07
C GLU A 121 4.12 0.52 -13.18
N ILE A 122 4.30 1.81 -12.91
CA ILE A 122 3.91 2.90 -13.82
C ILE A 122 5.07 3.17 -14.77
N ASP A 123 4.77 3.20 -16.07
CA ASP A 123 5.74 3.47 -17.14
C ASP A 123 6.05 4.96 -17.22
N ALA A 124 6.74 5.47 -16.21
CA ALA A 124 7.15 6.85 -16.11
C ALA A 124 8.31 7.02 -15.15
N ASN A 125 9.10 8.06 -15.37
CA ASN A 125 10.06 8.58 -14.41
C ASN A 125 9.56 9.96 -14.01
N VAL A 126 9.14 10.12 -12.77
CA VAL A 126 8.64 11.42 -12.28
C VAL A 126 9.44 11.86 -11.05
N GLY A 127 9.50 13.16 -10.85
CA GLY A 127 10.09 13.71 -9.63
C GLY A 127 9.19 13.45 -8.44
N GLY A 128 9.81 13.12 -7.31
CA GLY A 128 9.08 12.89 -6.06
C GLY A 128 10.00 12.96 -4.86
N ASP A 129 9.42 12.89 -3.69
CA ASP A 129 10.15 12.96 -2.43
C ASP A 129 9.98 11.69 -1.57
N THR A 130 9.11 10.78 -2.00
CA THR A 130 8.79 9.57 -1.25
C THR A 130 8.92 8.37 -2.17
N TYR A 131 9.60 7.33 -1.69
CA TYR A 131 10.00 6.19 -2.50
C TYR A 131 9.56 4.87 -1.86
N PHE A 132 9.21 3.91 -2.72
CA PHE A 132 9.05 2.52 -2.29
C PHE A 132 10.44 1.94 -1.98
N PRO A 133 10.60 1.13 -0.92
CA PRO A 133 11.91 0.54 -0.60
C PRO A 133 12.39 -0.35 -1.74
N SER A 134 13.70 -0.35 -1.97
CA SER A 134 14.29 -1.31 -2.92
C SER A 134 14.14 -2.72 -2.37
N PHE A 135 13.93 -3.68 -3.26
CA PHE A 135 13.84 -5.09 -2.88
C PHE A 135 14.66 -5.93 -3.86
N ASN A 136 15.17 -7.04 -3.37
CA ASN A 136 16.05 -7.91 -4.15
C ASN A 136 15.21 -8.86 -4.99
N LYS A 137 15.22 -8.69 -6.31
CA LYS A 137 14.44 -9.53 -7.23
C LYS A 137 14.92 -10.99 -7.25
N ILE A 138 16.08 -11.29 -6.69
CA ILE A 138 16.51 -12.68 -6.49
C ILE A 138 15.64 -13.37 -5.43
N GLU A 139 15.18 -12.64 -4.43
CA GLU A 139 14.32 -13.16 -3.35
C GLU A 139 12.85 -13.20 -3.73
N TRP A 140 12.47 -12.53 -4.81
CA TRP A 140 11.09 -12.37 -5.23
C TRP A 140 10.87 -12.92 -6.63
N GLN A 141 9.80 -13.69 -6.82
CA GLN A 141 9.42 -14.24 -8.11
C GLN A 141 8.20 -13.50 -8.64
N GLU A 142 8.26 -13.02 -9.88
CA GLU A 142 7.10 -12.48 -10.55
C GLU A 142 6.11 -13.61 -10.79
N HIS A 143 4.91 -13.48 -10.22
CA HIS A 143 3.85 -14.48 -10.31
C HIS A 143 2.86 -14.15 -11.43
N SER A 144 2.53 -12.88 -11.60
CA SER A 144 1.61 -12.42 -12.65
C SER A 144 1.92 -10.99 -13.05
N ARG A 145 1.58 -10.65 -14.30
CA ARG A 145 1.71 -9.30 -14.83
C ARG A 145 0.57 -9.05 -15.81
N THR A 146 -0.19 -7.97 -15.59
CA THR A 146 -1.28 -7.54 -16.45
C THR A 146 -1.03 -6.12 -16.91
N HIS A 147 -0.92 -5.90 -18.22
CA HIS A 147 -0.64 -4.59 -18.81
C HIS A 147 -1.91 -3.76 -18.98
N HIS A 148 -1.82 -2.46 -18.70
CA HIS A 148 -2.85 -1.46 -18.95
C HIS A 148 -2.27 -0.33 -19.78
N GLU A 149 -2.81 -0.08 -20.97
CA GLU A 149 -2.34 1.00 -21.83
C GLU A 149 -2.71 2.36 -21.29
N ALA A 150 -1.91 3.38 -21.64
CA ALA A 150 -2.31 4.77 -21.47
C ALA A 150 -3.57 5.05 -22.30
N ASP A 151 -4.46 5.88 -21.79
CA ASP A 151 -5.71 6.22 -22.45
C ASP A 151 -6.19 7.63 -22.08
N ALA A 152 -7.43 7.99 -22.43
CA ALA A 152 -7.96 9.32 -22.15
C ALA A 152 -8.04 9.67 -20.67
N ARG A 153 -8.11 8.66 -19.78
CA ARG A 153 -8.16 8.85 -18.32
C ARG A 153 -6.84 8.56 -17.62
N HIS A 154 -5.86 8.01 -18.34
CA HIS A 154 -4.58 7.57 -17.78
C HIS A 154 -3.44 8.09 -18.66
N ALA A 155 -2.68 9.05 -18.12
CA ALA A 155 -1.56 9.66 -18.84
C ALA A 155 -0.41 8.67 -19.08
N TYR A 156 -0.33 7.59 -18.29
CA TYR A 156 0.75 6.61 -18.34
C TYR A 156 0.20 5.21 -18.51
N ALA A 157 0.93 4.35 -19.22
CA ALA A 157 0.72 2.93 -19.18
C ALA A 157 1.24 2.37 -17.85
N PHE A 158 0.72 1.26 -17.40
CA PHE A 158 1.18 0.61 -16.16
C PHE A 158 0.87 -0.87 -16.18
N ASP A 159 1.58 -1.61 -15.35
CA ASP A 159 1.36 -3.04 -15.19
C ASP A 159 0.93 -3.33 -13.75
N PHE A 160 -0.07 -4.18 -13.57
CA PHE A 160 -0.38 -4.78 -12.29
C PHE A 160 0.49 -6.03 -12.14
N VAL A 161 1.39 -6.03 -11.18
CA VAL A 161 2.36 -7.11 -10.97
C VAL A 161 2.19 -7.68 -9.57
N ILE A 162 2.20 -9.01 -9.48
CA ILE A 162 2.24 -9.69 -8.18
C ILE A 162 3.57 -10.44 -8.10
N TYR A 163 4.36 -10.13 -7.07
CA TYR A 163 5.57 -10.84 -6.72
C TYR A 163 5.32 -11.71 -5.50
N LYS A 164 5.85 -12.92 -5.50
CA LYS A 164 5.80 -13.81 -4.35
C LYS A 164 7.21 -14.08 -3.86
N LYS A 165 7.39 -14.11 -2.55
CA LYS A 165 8.69 -14.42 -1.96
C LYS A 165 9.03 -15.87 -2.22
N LYS A 166 10.28 -16.11 -2.63
CA LYS A 166 10.80 -17.45 -2.89
C LYS A 166 11.03 -18.25 -1.61
#